data_11c8f51ff1e829f5d9728dcb5eee3fc9
#
_entry.id   11c8f51ff1e829f5d9728dcb5eee3fc9
#
_cell.length_a   1.000
_cell.length_b   1.000
_cell.length_c   1.000
_cell.angle_alpha   90.00
_cell.angle_beta   90.00
_cell.angle_gamma   90.00
#
_symmetry.space_group_name_H-M   'P 1'
#
loop_
_entity.id
_entity.type
_entity.pdbx_description
1 polymer ?
#
loop_
_entity_poly.entity_id
_entity_poly.type
_entity_poly.pdbx_seq_one_letter_code
_entity_poly.pdbx_strand_id
1 'polypeptide(L)'
;AIVKQRRPSGKVRRRGIKQQLQYLRRNLRHIERLLEYWPEGTPIPLPRWLLYRYWVIQHVYDQQWEMYRNISRRCDDRIVSISQPYVRPIVRGKLDKPVEFGAKLSVSLTGDGVACVDHLRWDAFHEGGDLKSQVEAYRTRHGHYPEAVLGDPVYGTQANRRYLKGHGIRFAGKPLGRPKKVTEANREELKQLKAQRREEYLQRIPIEGKFGQGKNGYRLNYIRA
;
A
#
# COMPACT_ATOMS: atom_id res chain seq x y z
N ALA A 1 -2.15 -7.05 -31.96
CA ALA A 1 -1.27 -6.77 -30.89
C ALA A 1 -1.56 -7.63 -29.64
N ILE A 2 -0.51 -8.00 -28.90
CA ILE A 2 -0.55 -8.91 -27.76
C ILE A 2 -1.48 -8.42 -26.64
N VAL A 3 -1.56 -7.10 -26.44
CA VAL A 3 -2.39 -6.45 -25.41
C VAL A 3 -3.89 -6.75 -25.58
N LYS A 4 -4.35 -7.01 -26.79
CA LYS A 4 -5.75 -7.34 -27.09
C LYS A 4 -6.08 -8.83 -26.85
N GLN A 5 -5.10 -9.69 -26.62
CA GLN A 5 -5.32 -11.11 -26.35
C GLN A 5 -5.70 -11.34 -24.89
N ARG A 6 -6.84 -11.97 -24.65
CA ARG A 6 -7.35 -12.21 -23.29
C ARG A 6 -6.42 -13.05 -22.43
N ARG A 7 -5.70 -14.04 -23.01
CA ARG A 7 -4.73 -14.90 -22.30
C ARG A 7 -3.58 -15.30 -23.26
N PRO A 8 -2.61 -14.42 -23.52
CA PRO A 8 -1.48 -14.77 -24.36
C PRO A 8 -0.61 -15.85 -23.68
N SER A 9 -0.10 -16.80 -24.46
CA SER A 9 0.85 -17.81 -23.96
C SER A 9 2.12 -17.17 -23.44
N GLY A 10 2.87 -17.89 -22.58
CA GLY A 10 4.15 -17.40 -22.04
C GLY A 10 5.17 -17.04 -23.14
N LYS A 11 5.22 -17.85 -24.22
CA LYS A 11 6.09 -17.59 -25.38
C LYS A 11 5.72 -16.29 -26.10
N VAL A 12 4.43 -16.06 -26.33
CA VAL A 12 3.92 -14.86 -26.99
C VAL A 12 4.20 -13.61 -26.14
N ARG A 13 3.95 -13.68 -24.82
CA ARG A 13 4.27 -12.58 -23.89
C ARG A 13 5.77 -12.26 -23.90
N ARG A 14 6.63 -13.27 -23.78
CA ARG A 14 8.07 -13.09 -23.77
C ARG A 14 8.58 -12.44 -25.07
N ARG A 15 8.05 -12.86 -26.23
CA ARG A 15 8.36 -12.24 -27.53
C ARG A 15 7.96 -10.76 -27.56
N GLY A 16 6.76 -10.43 -27.05
CA GLY A 16 6.29 -9.04 -26.99
C GLY A 16 7.14 -8.16 -26.08
N ILE A 17 7.50 -8.66 -24.90
CA ILE A 17 8.40 -7.95 -23.98
C ILE A 17 9.76 -7.70 -24.65
N LYS A 18 10.35 -8.70 -25.31
CA LYS A 18 11.61 -8.55 -26.06
C LYS A 18 11.53 -7.43 -27.10
N GLN A 19 10.45 -7.41 -27.90
CA GLN A 19 10.26 -6.39 -28.94
C GLN A 19 10.14 -4.98 -28.34
N GLN A 20 9.42 -4.82 -27.24
CA GLN A 20 9.29 -3.53 -26.55
C GLN A 20 10.63 -3.07 -25.96
N LEU A 21 11.38 -3.97 -25.32
CA LEU A 21 12.71 -3.67 -24.79
C LEU A 21 13.69 -3.27 -25.90
N GLN A 22 13.66 -3.96 -27.05
CA GLN A 22 14.49 -3.59 -28.20
C GLN A 22 14.12 -2.21 -28.75
N TYR A 23 12.82 -1.91 -28.83
CA TYR A 23 12.36 -0.59 -29.26
C TYR A 23 12.81 0.52 -28.30
N LEU A 24 12.61 0.31 -27.00
CA LEU A 24 12.99 1.26 -25.97
C LEU A 24 14.53 1.49 -25.96
N ARG A 25 15.32 0.42 -26.02
CA ARG A 25 16.78 0.49 -26.11
C ARG A 25 17.26 1.30 -27.30
N ARG A 26 16.63 1.10 -28.47
CA ARG A 26 16.97 1.90 -29.67
C ARG A 26 16.71 3.39 -29.43
N ASN A 27 15.58 3.74 -28.86
CA ASN A 27 15.22 5.12 -28.60
C ASN A 27 16.16 5.77 -27.56
N LEU A 28 16.49 5.05 -26.47
CA LEU A 28 17.46 5.52 -25.48
C LEU A 28 18.82 5.80 -26.12
N ARG A 29 19.33 4.87 -26.96
CA ARG A 29 20.60 5.09 -27.69
C ARG A 29 20.56 6.27 -28.64
N HIS A 30 19.41 6.56 -29.26
CA HIS A 30 19.30 7.76 -30.10
C HIS A 30 19.42 9.03 -29.26
N ILE A 31 18.80 9.06 -28.08
CA ILE A 31 18.90 10.19 -27.15
C ILE A 31 20.34 10.33 -26.65
N GLU A 32 20.98 9.23 -26.22
CA GLU A 32 22.38 9.23 -25.79
C GLU A 32 23.31 9.82 -26.84
N ARG A 33 23.20 9.37 -28.11
CA ARG A 33 24.00 9.96 -29.23
C ARG A 33 23.75 11.43 -29.41
N LEU A 34 22.52 11.91 -29.32
CA LEU A 34 22.22 13.33 -29.43
C LEU A 34 22.85 14.12 -28.28
N LEU A 35 22.90 13.55 -27.07
CA LEU A 35 23.50 14.15 -25.90
C LEU A 35 25.05 14.14 -26.00
N GLU A 36 25.67 13.13 -26.63
CA GLU A 36 27.12 13.09 -26.90
C GLU A 36 27.61 14.21 -27.80
N TYR A 37 26.77 14.68 -28.73
CA TYR A 37 27.08 15.83 -29.59
C TYR A 37 26.77 17.19 -28.94
N TRP A 38 26.19 17.17 -27.72
CA TRP A 38 25.85 18.40 -27.02
C TRP A 38 27.10 19.03 -26.41
N PRO A 39 27.36 20.36 -26.58
CA PRO A 39 28.58 20.97 -26.08
C PRO A 39 28.72 20.83 -24.55
N GLU A 40 29.89 20.41 -24.09
CA GLU A 40 30.20 20.35 -22.66
C GLU A 40 30.00 21.72 -22.00
N GLY A 41 29.51 21.72 -20.77
CA GLY A 41 29.26 22.91 -19.98
C GLY A 41 28.00 23.70 -20.37
N THR A 42 27.31 23.30 -21.44
CA THR A 42 26.04 23.94 -21.81
C THR A 42 24.85 23.19 -21.19
N PRO A 43 23.81 23.92 -20.72
CA PRO A 43 22.60 23.25 -20.19
C PRO A 43 21.93 22.37 -21.27
N ILE A 44 21.54 21.16 -20.90
CA ILE A 44 20.80 20.27 -21.80
C ILE A 44 19.49 20.96 -22.21
N PRO A 45 19.12 21.00 -23.53
CA PRO A 45 17.96 21.74 -24.04
C PRO A 45 16.64 21.04 -23.78
N LEU A 46 16.51 20.42 -22.60
CA LEU A 46 15.32 19.74 -22.16
C LEU A 46 14.83 20.36 -20.85
N PRO A 47 13.54 20.62 -20.72
CA PRO A 47 13.00 21.07 -19.45
C PRO A 47 13.21 20.00 -18.37
N ARG A 48 13.39 20.45 -17.12
CA ARG A 48 13.73 19.60 -15.97
C ARG A 48 12.81 18.37 -15.81
N TRP A 49 11.53 18.52 -16.12
CA TRP A 49 10.56 17.42 -16.02
C TRP A 49 10.77 16.33 -17.09
N LEU A 50 11.27 16.68 -18.29
CA LEU A 50 11.64 15.70 -19.33
C LEU A 50 12.94 14.99 -18.98
N LEU A 51 13.94 15.69 -18.45
CA LEU A 51 15.17 15.07 -17.95
C LEU A 51 14.89 14.07 -16.84
N TYR A 52 14.02 14.43 -15.90
CA TYR A 52 13.58 13.52 -14.85
C TYR A 52 12.90 12.27 -15.42
N ARG A 53 11.97 12.45 -16.38
CA ARG A 53 11.32 11.31 -17.04
C ARG A 53 12.29 10.44 -17.83
N TYR A 54 13.25 11.04 -18.50
CA TYR A 54 14.29 10.31 -19.23
C TYR A 54 15.09 9.42 -18.26
N TRP A 55 15.52 9.97 -17.16
CA TRP A 55 16.20 9.21 -16.10
C TRP A 55 15.33 8.07 -15.56
N VAL A 56 14.07 8.31 -15.25
CA VAL A 56 13.12 7.27 -14.80
C VAL A 56 12.95 6.17 -15.86
N ILE A 57 12.85 6.52 -17.14
CA ILE A 57 12.69 5.56 -18.24
C ILE A 57 13.93 4.66 -18.38
N GLN A 58 15.14 5.19 -18.19
CA GLN A 58 16.36 4.39 -18.16
C GLN A 58 16.28 3.33 -17.05
N HIS A 59 15.93 3.72 -15.83
CA HIS A 59 15.77 2.78 -14.70
C HIS A 59 14.68 1.74 -14.96
N VAL A 60 13.55 2.14 -15.54
CA VAL A 60 12.49 1.19 -15.95
C VAL A 60 13.02 0.20 -16.98
N TYR A 61 13.81 0.68 -17.96
CA TYR A 61 14.42 -0.20 -18.94
C TYR A 61 15.34 -1.23 -18.28
N ASP A 62 16.24 -0.81 -17.38
CA ASP A 62 17.18 -1.68 -16.70
C ASP A 62 16.47 -2.73 -15.85
N GLN A 63 15.48 -2.34 -15.05
CA GLN A 63 14.66 -3.28 -14.27
C GLN A 63 13.92 -4.30 -15.15
N GLN A 64 13.32 -3.85 -16.24
CA GLN A 64 12.59 -4.74 -17.16
C GLN A 64 13.54 -5.66 -17.94
N TRP A 65 14.73 -5.16 -18.30
CA TRP A 65 15.76 -5.95 -18.97
C TRP A 65 16.31 -7.03 -18.03
N GLU A 66 16.60 -6.70 -16.80
CA GLU A 66 17.03 -7.64 -15.76
C GLU A 66 16.00 -8.74 -15.52
N MET A 67 14.73 -8.36 -15.30
CA MET A 67 13.63 -9.33 -15.16
C MET A 67 13.48 -10.22 -16.39
N TYR A 68 13.66 -9.67 -17.60
CA TYR A 68 13.59 -10.42 -18.84
C TYR A 68 14.74 -11.44 -18.96
N ARG A 69 15.98 -11.03 -18.64
CA ARG A 69 17.16 -11.91 -18.62
C ARG A 69 17.01 -13.06 -17.64
N ASN A 70 16.65 -12.73 -16.42
CA ASN A 70 16.59 -13.67 -15.29
C ASN A 70 15.30 -14.50 -15.27
N ILE A 71 14.42 -14.35 -16.26
CA ILE A 71 13.08 -14.98 -16.32
C ILE A 71 12.28 -14.70 -15.03
N SER A 72 12.58 -13.61 -14.35
CA SER A 72 11.94 -13.16 -13.12
C SER A 72 10.72 -12.29 -13.43
N ARG A 73 9.77 -12.26 -12.49
CA ARG A 73 8.66 -11.31 -12.46
C ARG A 73 8.81 -10.30 -11.32
N ARG A 74 9.94 -10.35 -10.60
CA ARG A 74 10.22 -9.52 -9.42
C ARG A 74 11.56 -8.82 -9.62
N CYS A 75 11.63 -7.59 -9.22
CA CYS A 75 12.84 -6.83 -8.94
C CYS A 75 12.55 -5.92 -7.75
N ASP A 76 13.59 -5.58 -7.02
CA ASP A 76 13.49 -4.68 -5.89
C ASP A 76 13.16 -3.26 -6.39
N ASP A 77 12.48 -2.49 -5.58
CA ASP A 77 12.07 -1.11 -5.86
C ASP A 77 11.42 -0.89 -7.22
N ARG A 78 10.67 -1.90 -7.70
CA ARG A 78 10.07 -1.91 -9.03
C ARG A 78 9.27 -0.66 -9.31
N ILE A 79 9.68 0.08 -10.34
CA ILE A 79 8.97 1.24 -10.85
C ILE A 79 7.78 0.76 -11.69
N VAL A 80 6.58 1.21 -11.34
CA VAL A 80 5.31 0.84 -12.02
C VAL A 80 4.60 2.03 -12.66
N SER A 81 5.07 3.24 -12.39
CA SER A 81 4.58 4.49 -13.00
C SER A 81 5.75 5.41 -13.32
N ILE A 82 5.82 5.88 -14.56
CA ILE A 82 6.85 6.84 -15.00
C ILE A 82 6.60 8.23 -14.39
N SER A 83 5.34 8.58 -14.18
CA SER A 83 4.97 9.88 -13.61
C SER A 83 5.07 9.91 -12.08
N GLN A 84 5.00 8.75 -11.44
CA GLN A 84 5.08 8.57 -9.98
C GLN A 84 6.00 7.38 -9.65
N PRO A 85 7.32 7.49 -9.88
CA PRO A 85 8.26 6.37 -9.78
C PRO A 85 8.46 5.86 -8.35
N TYR A 86 7.97 6.57 -7.35
CA TYR A 86 7.94 6.17 -5.95
C TYR A 86 6.78 5.20 -5.60
N VAL A 87 5.78 5.05 -6.49
CA VAL A 87 4.67 4.11 -6.29
C VAL A 87 5.18 2.68 -6.40
N ARG A 88 4.81 1.85 -5.43
CA ARG A 88 5.21 0.44 -5.38
C ARG A 88 4.01 -0.49 -5.50
N PRO A 89 4.19 -1.71 -6.04
CA PRO A 89 3.16 -2.73 -6.01
C PRO A 89 2.97 -3.26 -4.59
N ILE A 90 1.72 -3.29 -4.12
CA ILE A 90 1.34 -3.81 -2.82
C ILE A 90 0.64 -5.15 -3.02
N VAL A 91 1.26 -6.25 -2.60
CA VAL A 91 0.69 -7.59 -2.70
C VAL A 91 -0.33 -7.78 -1.58
N ARG A 92 -1.58 -8.08 -1.93
CA ARG A 92 -2.70 -8.22 -0.97
C ARG A 92 -3.12 -9.65 -0.69
N GLY A 93 -2.67 -10.63 -1.41
CA GLY A 93 -3.09 -12.02 -1.23
C GLY A 93 -4.58 -12.31 -1.52
N LYS A 94 -5.32 -11.36 -2.12
CA LYS A 94 -6.70 -11.56 -2.56
C LYS A 94 -6.74 -12.17 -3.96
N LEU A 95 -7.67 -13.11 -4.20
CA LEU A 95 -7.79 -13.81 -5.49
C LEU A 95 -8.16 -12.87 -6.65
N ASP A 96 -9.07 -11.94 -6.43
CA ASP A 96 -9.58 -11.06 -7.51
C ASP A 96 -8.66 -9.88 -7.83
N LYS A 97 -7.98 -9.33 -6.82
CA LYS A 97 -7.04 -8.21 -6.97
C LYS A 97 -5.78 -8.48 -6.15
N PRO A 98 -4.86 -9.29 -6.69
CA PRO A 98 -3.67 -9.72 -5.94
C PRO A 98 -2.66 -8.60 -5.68
N VAL A 99 -2.70 -7.52 -6.48
CA VAL A 99 -1.78 -6.39 -6.35
C VAL A 99 -2.57 -5.09 -6.43
N GLU A 100 -2.28 -4.18 -5.52
CA GLU A 100 -2.71 -2.79 -5.54
C GLU A 100 -1.49 -1.87 -5.68
N PHE A 101 -1.74 -0.63 -6.07
CA PHE A 101 -0.71 0.39 -6.24
C PHE A 101 -1.11 1.63 -5.44
N GLY A 102 -0.15 2.31 -4.86
CA GLY A 102 -0.39 3.52 -4.09
C GLY A 102 0.38 3.57 -2.78
N ALA A 103 0.10 4.59 -1.99
CA ALA A 103 0.59 4.69 -0.63
C ALA A 103 -0.26 3.84 0.32
N LYS A 104 0.34 3.37 1.39
CA LYS A 104 -0.36 2.88 2.57
C LYS A 104 -0.55 4.02 3.56
N LEU A 105 -1.78 4.20 3.99
CA LEU A 105 -2.18 5.18 4.99
C LEU A 105 -2.61 4.46 6.26
N SER A 106 -2.00 4.83 7.38
CA SER A 106 -2.54 4.53 8.71
C SER A 106 -3.31 5.75 9.19
N VAL A 107 -4.61 5.58 9.43
CA VAL A 107 -5.53 6.67 9.81
C VAL A 107 -6.22 6.30 11.11
N SER A 108 -6.23 7.21 12.05
CA SER A 108 -7.07 7.14 13.25
C SER A 108 -8.29 8.06 13.10
N LEU A 109 -9.43 7.60 13.62
CA LEU A 109 -10.68 8.34 13.68
C LEU A 109 -11.13 8.42 15.14
N THR A 110 -11.33 9.62 15.63
CA THR A 110 -11.80 9.88 16.99
C THR A 110 -13.34 9.92 17.04
N GLY A 111 -13.92 9.88 18.25
CA GLY A 111 -15.37 9.84 18.43
C GLY A 111 -16.10 11.09 17.93
N ASP A 112 -15.41 12.22 17.83
CA ASP A 112 -15.89 13.48 17.26
C ASP A 112 -15.84 13.50 15.70
N GLY A 113 -15.41 12.41 15.09
CA GLY A 113 -15.37 12.26 13.64
C GLY A 113 -14.16 12.89 12.96
N VAL A 114 -13.17 13.34 13.71
CA VAL A 114 -11.90 13.85 13.16
C VAL A 114 -10.99 12.71 12.75
N ALA A 115 -10.56 12.69 11.48
CA ALA A 115 -9.65 11.71 10.95
C ALA A 115 -8.22 12.29 10.89
N CYS A 116 -7.27 11.61 11.51
CA CYS A 116 -5.86 11.97 11.49
C CYS A 116 -5.07 10.96 10.66
N VAL A 117 -4.24 11.44 9.73
CA VAL A 117 -3.26 10.61 9.02
C VAL A 117 -2.05 10.46 9.93
N ASP A 118 -1.89 9.28 10.52
CA ASP A 118 -0.78 9.00 11.45
C ASP A 118 0.48 8.59 10.69
N HIS A 119 0.35 7.79 9.63
CA HIS A 119 1.46 7.37 8.78
C HIS A 119 1.09 7.35 7.30
N LEU A 120 2.04 7.76 6.46
CA LEU A 120 1.97 7.64 5.00
C LEU A 120 3.28 7.04 4.51
N ARG A 121 3.22 5.91 3.82
CA ARG A 121 4.38 5.22 3.26
C ARG A 121 4.09 4.70 1.86
N TRP A 122 5.12 4.62 1.03
CA TRP A 122 5.01 4.11 -0.34
C TRP A 122 5.46 2.65 -0.47
N ASP A 123 6.18 2.15 0.53
CA ASP A 123 6.65 0.76 0.62
C ASP A 123 5.58 -0.16 1.20
N ALA A 124 5.72 -1.46 0.89
CA ALA A 124 4.91 -2.49 1.52
C ALA A 124 5.40 -2.71 2.96
N PHE A 125 4.52 -2.54 3.95
CA PHE A 125 4.79 -2.82 5.35
C PHE A 125 3.59 -3.49 6.03
N HIS A 126 3.83 -4.10 7.18
CA HIS A 126 2.78 -4.70 7.99
C HIS A 126 2.12 -3.63 8.88
N GLU A 127 0.89 -3.26 8.57
CA GLU A 127 0.14 -2.18 9.22
C GLU A 127 -0.01 -2.35 10.73
N GLY A 128 -0.07 -3.59 11.21
CA GLY A 128 -0.13 -3.88 12.64
C GLY A 128 1.04 -3.32 13.45
N GLY A 129 2.18 -3.01 12.83
CA GLY A 129 3.32 -2.36 13.48
C GLY A 129 3.07 -0.92 13.88
N ASP A 130 2.12 -0.24 13.25
CA ASP A 130 1.86 1.18 13.48
C ASP A 130 1.01 1.45 14.75
N LEU A 131 0.35 0.42 15.32
CA LEU A 131 -0.60 0.61 16.41
C LEU A 131 -0.02 1.38 17.60
N LYS A 132 1.20 1.04 18.01
CA LYS A 132 1.83 1.68 19.19
C LYS A 132 2.01 3.17 18.96
N SER A 133 2.59 3.55 17.82
CA SER A 133 2.80 4.96 17.47
C SER A 133 1.48 5.71 17.29
N GLN A 134 0.44 5.08 16.79
CA GLN A 134 -0.89 5.68 16.70
C GLN A 134 -1.52 5.95 18.08
N VAL A 135 -1.38 5.01 19.01
CA VAL A 135 -1.85 5.17 20.41
C VAL A 135 -1.07 6.26 21.14
N GLU A 136 0.25 6.34 20.95
CA GLU A 136 1.05 7.42 21.55
C GLU A 136 0.73 8.78 20.91
N ALA A 137 0.51 8.84 19.62
CA ALA A 137 0.04 10.04 18.94
C ALA A 137 -1.34 10.49 19.44
N TYR A 138 -2.26 9.57 19.70
CA TYR A 138 -3.54 9.86 20.34
C TYR A 138 -3.32 10.49 21.72
N ARG A 139 -2.50 9.85 22.56
CA ARG A 139 -2.16 10.38 23.89
C ARG A 139 -1.59 11.80 23.84
N THR A 140 -0.68 12.04 22.88
CA THR A 140 -0.08 13.37 22.68
C THR A 140 -1.11 14.43 22.32
N ARG A 141 -2.08 14.06 21.47
CA ARG A 141 -3.15 14.99 21.01
C ARG A 141 -4.20 15.27 22.09
N HIS A 142 -4.56 14.25 22.89
CA HIS A 142 -5.69 14.32 23.83
C HIS A 142 -5.30 14.36 25.29
N GLY A 143 -4.00 14.20 25.63
CA GLY A 143 -3.50 14.20 27.00
C GLY A 143 -3.73 12.91 27.79
N HIS A 144 -4.45 11.93 27.22
CA HIS A 144 -4.75 10.64 27.86
C HIS A 144 -4.75 9.51 26.82
N TYR A 145 -4.64 8.28 27.31
CA TYR A 145 -4.81 7.10 26.46
C TYR A 145 -6.29 6.87 26.08
N PRO A 146 -6.57 6.27 24.91
CA PRO A 146 -7.93 5.88 24.56
C PRO A 146 -8.41 4.72 25.47
N GLU A 147 -9.68 4.67 25.79
CA GLU A 147 -10.29 3.55 26.53
C GLU A 147 -10.23 2.24 25.72
N ALA A 148 -10.47 2.35 24.43
CA ALA A 148 -10.47 1.21 23.52
C ALA A 148 -9.92 1.58 22.13
N VAL A 149 -9.33 0.58 21.48
CA VAL A 149 -8.91 0.65 20.07
C VAL A 149 -9.80 -0.29 19.25
N LEU A 150 -10.53 0.29 18.29
CA LEU A 150 -11.35 -0.42 17.31
C LEU A 150 -10.57 -0.53 16.00
N GLY A 151 -9.87 -1.63 15.81
CA GLY A 151 -9.00 -1.83 14.65
C GLY A 151 -9.33 -3.09 13.85
N ASP A 152 -8.81 -3.14 12.63
CA ASP A 152 -8.85 -4.36 11.82
C ASP A 152 -8.09 -5.50 12.53
N PRO A 153 -8.43 -6.78 12.25
CA PRO A 153 -7.72 -7.91 12.83
C PRO A 153 -6.20 -7.88 12.64
N VAL A 154 -5.70 -7.21 11.60
CA VAL A 154 -4.26 -7.03 11.35
C VAL A 154 -3.53 -6.32 12.48
N TYR A 155 -4.21 -5.44 13.21
CA TYR A 155 -3.69 -4.75 14.40
C TYR A 155 -3.74 -5.58 15.66
N GLY A 156 -4.51 -6.67 15.68
CA GLY A 156 -4.75 -7.52 16.85
C GLY A 156 -3.63 -8.52 17.13
N THR A 157 -2.37 -8.22 16.82
CA THR A 157 -1.21 -9.08 17.10
C THR A 157 -1.02 -9.29 18.59
N GLN A 158 -0.36 -10.39 18.98
CA GLN A 158 -0.07 -10.66 20.39
C GLN A 158 0.76 -9.53 21.05
N ALA A 159 1.72 -8.98 20.32
CA ALA A 159 2.54 -7.88 20.79
C ALA A 159 1.72 -6.61 21.06
N ASN A 160 0.82 -6.26 20.14
CA ASN A 160 -0.06 -5.10 20.28
C ASN A 160 -1.04 -5.27 21.44
N ARG A 161 -1.64 -6.45 21.58
CA ARG A 161 -2.55 -6.74 22.72
C ARG A 161 -1.85 -6.66 24.07
N ARG A 162 -0.59 -7.12 24.15
CA ARG A 162 0.22 -7.01 25.37
C ARG A 162 0.51 -5.54 25.69
N TYR A 163 0.89 -4.74 24.69
CA TYR A 163 1.11 -3.31 24.84
C TYR A 163 -0.15 -2.59 25.32
N LEU A 164 -1.29 -2.79 24.66
CA LEU A 164 -2.56 -2.17 25.04
C LEU A 164 -2.99 -2.55 26.46
N LYS A 165 -2.88 -3.83 26.82
CA LYS A 165 -3.19 -4.33 28.17
C LYS A 165 -2.31 -3.65 29.23
N GLY A 166 -1.01 -3.43 28.93
CA GLY A 166 -0.08 -2.73 29.84
C GLY A 166 -0.47 -1.28 30.12
N HIS A 167 -1.24 -0.66 29.23
CA HIS A 167 -1.73 0.72 29.35
C HIS A 167 -3.23 0.81 29.73
N GLY A 168 -3.86 -0.32 30.11
CA GLY A 168 -5.28 -0.36 30.44
C GLY A 168 -6.22 -0.17 29.24
N ILE A 169 -5.71 -0.28 28.02
CA ILE A 169 -6.46 -0.04 26.77
C ILE A 169 -7.07 -1.35 26.28
N ARG A 170 -8.36 -1.36 26.00
CA ARG A 170 -9.06 -2.50 25.45
C ARG A 170 -8.90 -2.58 23.93
N PHE A 171 -8.60 -3.74 23.38
CA PHE A 171 -8.66 -3.97 21.93
C PHE A 171 -10.00 -4.59 21.55
N ALA A 172 -10.80 -3.85 20.78
CA ALA A 172 -12.07 -4.32 20.24
C ALA A 172 -11.82 -5.26 19.06
N GLY A 173 -12.22 -6.50 19.22
CA GLY A 173 -12.06 -7.51 18.19
C GLY A 173 -12.06 -8.94 18.74
N LYS A 174 -11.95 -9.92 17.83
CA LYS A 174 -11.93 -11.32 18.22
C LYS A 174 -10.69 -11.62 19.08
N PRO A 175 -10.84 -12.38 20.19
CA PRO A 175 -9.70 -12.86 20.96
C PRO A 175 -8.81 -13.77 20.10
N LEU A 176 -7.53 -13.87 20.47
CA LEU A 176 -6.63 -14.83 19.85
C LEU A 176 -6.92 -16.24 20.38
N GLY A 177 -6.66 -17.24 19.56
CA GLY A 177 -6.80 -18.64 19.90
C GLY A 177 -8.17 -19.24 19.54
N ARG A 178 -8.40 -20.46 20.03
CA ARG A 178 -9.63 -21.19 19.76
C ARG A 178 -10.81 -20.57 20.52
N PRO A 179 -11.97 -20.37 19.89
CA PRO A 179 -13.17 -19.91 20.58
C PRO A 179 -13.53 -20.83 21.76
N LYS A 180 -14.02 -20.25 22.88
CA LYS A 180 -14.55 -21.01 24.00
C LYS A 180 -15.72 -21.86 23.51
N LYS A 181 -15.80 -23.11 23.95
CA LYS A 181 -17.01 -23.95 23.76
C LYS A 181 -18.19 -23.29 24.48
N VAL A 182 -19.35 -23.31 23.84
CA VAL A 182 -20.58 -22.84 24.45
C VAL A 182 -21.05 -23.91 25.47
N THR A 183 -21.24 -23.52 26.71
CA THR A 183 -21.82 -24.29 27.80
C THR A 183 -22.99 -23.51 28.38
N GLU A 184 -23.87 -24.14 29.14
CA GLU A 184 -24.95 -23.41 29.81
C GLU A 184 -24.45 -22.31 30.71
N ALA A 185 -23.37 -22.57 31.45
CA ALA A 185 -22.75 -21.60 32.37
C ALA A 185 -22.18 -20.33 31.69
N ASN A 186 -21.75 -20.43 30.45
CA ASN A 186 -21.13 -19.28 29.75
C ASN A 186 -21.97 -18.73 28.58
N ARG A 187 -23.17 -19.29 28.36
CA ARG A 187 -24.02 -18.94 27.20
C ARG A 187 -24.40 -17.46 27.18
N GLU A 188 -24.82 -16.92 28.31
CA GLU A 188 -25.24 -15.52 28.39
C GLU A 188 -24.05 -14.55 28.30
N GLU A 189 -22.93 -14.88 28.95
CA GLU A 189 -21.64 -14.10 28.78
C GLU A 189 -21.22 -14.03 27.31
N LEU A 190 -21.24 -15.18 26.62
CA LEU A 190 -20.85 -15.22 25.20
C LEU A 190 -21.83 -14.47 24.30
N LYS A 191 -23.11 -14.43 24.62
CA LYS A 191 -24.13 -13.66 23.92
C LYS A 191 -23.89 -12.16 24.08
N GLN A 192 -23.63 -11.70 25.31
CA GLN A 192 -23.29 -10.31 25.60
C GLN A 192 -22.00 -9.87 24.87
N LEU A 193 -20.95 -10.68 24.93
CA LEU A 193 -19.70 -10.45 24.21
C LEU A 193 -19.91 -10.39 22.69
N LYS A 194 -20.82 -11.19 22.14
CA LYS A 194 -21.17 -11.15 20.73
C LYS A 194 -21.91 -9.85 20.36
N ALA A 195 -22.84 -9.40 21.19
CA ALA A 195 -23.55 -8.14 21.01
C ALA A 195 -22.61 -6.96 21.06
N GLN A 196 -21.73 -6.87 22.07
CA GLN A 196 -20.72 -5.85 22.20
C GLN A 196 -19.80 -5.79 20.97
N ARG A 197 -19.31 -6.93 20.48
CA ARG A 197 -18.46 -6.96 19.27
C ARG A 197 -19.18 -6.48 18.02
N ARG A 198 -20.49 -6.74 17.93
CA ARG A 198 -21.30 -6.24 16.82
C ARG A 198 -21.40 -4.71 16.86
N GLU A 199 -21.62 -4.15 18.03
CA GLU A 199 -21.66 -2.72 18.23
C GLU A 199 -20.29 -2.07 17.90
N GLU A 200 -19.20 -2.60 18.43
CA GLU A 200 -17.83 -2.15 18.14
C GLU A 200 -17.51 -2.24 16.65
N TYR A 201 -17.98 -3.26 15.95
CA TYR A 201 -17.84 -3.38 14.52
C TYR A 201 -18.58 -2.25 13.78
N LEU A 202 -19.79 -1.91 14.20
CA LEU A 202 -20.56 -0.79 13.62
C LEU A 202 -19.86 0.54 13.88
N GLN A 203 -19.30 0.75 15.07
CA GLN A 203 -18.53 1.96 15.40
C GLN A 203 -17.23 2.09 14.58
N ARG A 204 -16.70 1.00 14.01
CA ARG A 204 -15.55 1.01 13.14
C ARG A 204 -15.88 1.45 11.69
N ILE A 205 -17.12 1.25 11.23
CA ILE A 205 -17.52 1.52 9.84
C ILE A 205 -17.23 2.98 9.39
N PRO A 206 -17.41 4.03 10.20
CA PRO A 206 -17.14 5.39 9.80
C PRO A 206 -15.76 5.64 9.23
N ILE A 207 -14.71 4.92 9.67
CA ILE A 207 -13.37 5.08 9.11
C ILE A 207 -13.29 4.60 7.65
N GLU A 208 -14.06 3.56 7.29
CA GLU A 208 -14.16 3.10 5.90
C GLU A 208 -14.79 4.17 5.01
N GLY A 209 -15.80 4.88 5.55
CA GLY A 209 -16.40 6.06 4.90
C GLY A 209 -15.39 7.18 4.67
N LYS A 210 -14.47 7.44 5.63
CA LYS A 210 -13.41 8.44 5.48
C LYS A 210 -12.43 8.06 4.35
N PHE A 211 -12.04 6.79 4.25
CA PHE A 211 -11.26 6.31 3.11
C PHE A 211 -12.01 6.46 1.78
N GLY A 212 -13.33 6.20 1.76
CA GLY A 212 -14.19 6.45 0.60
C GLY A 212 -14.20 7.91 0.18
N GLN A 213 -14.38 8.83 1.12
CA GLN A 213 -14.30 10.27 0.90
C GLN A 213 -12.92 10.68 0.36
N GLY A 214 -11.85 10.20 0.97
CA GLY A 214 -10.48 10.46 0.53
C GLY A 214 -10.26 10.02 -0.92
N LYS A 215 -10.68 8.82 -1.28
CA LYS A 215 -10.52 8.27 -2.64
C LYS A 215 -11.33 9.03 -3.68
N ASN A 216 -12.59 9.35 -3.38
CA ASN A 216 -13.52 9.92 -4.35
C ASN A 216 -13.48 11.46 -4.37
N GLY A 217 -13.40 12.11 -3.21
CA GLY A 217 -13.38 13.56 -3.09
C GLY A 217 -12.00 14.19 -3.24
N TYR A 218 -10.95 13.50 -2.76
CA TYR A 218 -9.59 14.04 -2.70
C TYR A 218 -8.60 13.31 -3.61
N ARG A 219 -9.08 12.47 -4.55
CA ARG A 219 -8.28 11.75 -5.55
C ARG A 219 -7.16 10.87 -4.96
N LEU A 220 -7.32 10.33 -3.75
CA LEU A 220 -6.31 9.46 -3.13
C LEU A 220 -6.10 8.13 -3.86
N ASN A 221 -6.99 7.77 -4.79
CA ASN A 221 -6.88 6.59 -5.65
C ASN A 221 -6.25 6.90 -7.02
N TYR A 222 -5.84 8.15 -7.28
CA TYR A 222 -5.36 8.55 -8.59
C TYR A 222 -3.85 8.33 -8.72
N ILE A 223 -3.46 7.31 -9.49
CA ILE A 223 -2.07 7.04 -9.88
C ILE A 223 -1.93 7.37 -11.36
N ARG A 224 -1.08 8.34 -11.69
CA ARG A 224 -0.73 8.64 -13.08
C ARG A 224 0.20 7.57 -13.61
N ALA A 225 -0.24 6.89 -14.66
CA ALA A 225 0.59 5.95 -15.40
C ALA A 225 1.53 6.69 -16.36
#